data_8d4b3f73cdf71107d29c51edc03ae94b
#
_entry.id   8d4b3f73cdf71107d29c51edc03ae94b
#
_cell.length_a   1.000
_cell.length_b   1.000
_cell.length_c   1.000
_cell.angle_alpha   90.00
_cell.angle_beta   90.00
_cell.angle_gamma   90.00
#
_symmetry.space_group_name_H-M   'P 1'
#
loop_
_entity.id
_entity.type
_entity.pdbx_description
1 polymer ?
#
loop_
_entity_poly.entity_id
_entity_poly.type
_entity_poly.pdbx_seq_one_letter_code
_entity_poly.pdbx_strand_id
1 'polypeptide(L)'
;MSSTKSSIIALDLEKIQEKCELQPLQFMTGCGIFSVTDTLKTGGNMYLNTTVKIPEMKGKIIFKKKGGTTYILYQYGSEYNPEKRYAIPLRTIVGKVSPSDETLMFPNEKFQVYFPDAEIPEELPLAYRSCCLKIGSCVIIQKVLEEYKLVPMLRKRFGTDTGLMLDLVSYLIIEEENAGQYYPDFAFTHPLMSEKMTIYSDSKVSRLLSSITKDQCIGFLDDWNKERDHKSRIYISYDSTNKNSEAGDIDIVEFGKAKDDKGLPVFNLSIAMDKTNRVPLFYEEYPGSVTDVSQFTFMVDKVIEYKYKKIGFILDRGYFSKENIRYIDANKYTFIIMCKGCKALVSSLVLEKRGTFETKREAAIRAYKVYGVTTTAKLYEDDTEGRYFHIYYNPSKQAAEREHLEQRIEKLRQFMDKHIGKDEKFGKTYQEYFHLHYDRKGHFRGADERTDVIERELQLCGYFCIITSEKMTASQALVQYKGRDISEKLFRSDKTFIGSRSERVQSSQSMSSKIFIEFIALIVRNRIYNLLKEQMIQMESRQKYMTVPAAIRELEKIEMVRRNNGTYKLDHAVTKTQKVILSSFGLNETHISSSAEEYSKLLSTTQSFITEEPDDGAEEID
;
A
#
# COMPACT_ATOMS: atom_id res chain seq x y z
N MET A 1 -50.28 13.70 -18.88
CA MET A 1 -50.71 14.92 -18.19
C MET A 1 -50.24 14.86 -16.76
N SER A 2 -49.29 15.59 -16.43
CA SER A 2 -49.05 16.51 -15.33
C SER A 2 -47.54 16.65 -15.14
N SER A 3 -47.07 17.81 -15.53
CA SER A 3 -45.75 18.36 -15.36
C SER A 3 -45.52 18.76 -13.90
N THR A 4 -44.36 18.45 -13.35
CA THR A 4 -43.85 19.14 -12.15
C THR A 4 -42.57 19.86 -12.51
N LYS A 5 -42.62 21.16 -12.36
CA LYS A 5 -41.59 22.16 -12.63
C LYS A 5 -40.40 21.99 -11.67
N SER A 6 -39.22 21.93 -12.23
CA SER A 6 -37.96 22.18 -11.51
C SER A 6 -37.79 23.71 -11.39
N SER A 7 -37.81 24.22 -10.19
CA SER A 7 -37.45 25.61 -9.89
C SER A 7 -35.95 25.69 -9.68
N ILE A 8 -35.28 26.35 -10.61
CA ILE A 8 -33.89 26.78 -10.49
C ILE A 8 -33.89 28.02 -9.60
N ILE A 9 -33.28 27.93 -8.43
CA ILE A 9 -32.95 29.11 -7.61
C ILE A 9 -31.58 29.60 -8.09
N ALA A 10 -31.60 30.67 -8.86
CA ALA A 10 -30.43 31.49 -9.11
C ALA A 10 -30.14 32.30 -7.84
N LEU A 11 -29.10 31.98 -7.12
CA LEU A 11 -28.60 32.77 -6.00
C LEU A 11 -27.69 33.87 -6.55
N ASP A 12 -28.10 35.08 -6.22
CA ASP A 12 -27.49 36.37 -6.57
C ASP A 12 -26.10 36.48 -5.91
N LEU A 13 -25.04 36.37 -6.71
CA LEU A 13 -23.64 36.35 -6.28
C LEU A 13 -23.10 37.76 -5.90
N GLU A 14 -23.88 38.83 -6.12
CA GLU A 14 -23.40 40.20 -5.83
C GLU A 14 -23.62 40.67 -4.39
N LYS A 15 -24.34 39.95 -3.54
CA LYS A 15 -24.59 40.34 -2.14
C LYS A 15 -23.73 39.65 -1.08
N ILE A 16 -22.77 38.83 -1.47
CA ILE A 16 -21.89 38.12 -0.53
C ILE A 16 -20.50 38.78 -0.40
N GLN A 17 -20.21 39.78 -1.20
CA GLN A 17 -18.88 40.44 -1.19
C GLN A 17 -18.67 41.50 -0.10
N GLU A 18 -19.69 41.86 0.69
CA GLU A 18 -19.57 42.99 1.67
C GLU A 18 -19.56 42.58 3.16
N LYS A 19 -19.50 41.31 3.52
CA LYS A 19 -19.46 40.90 4.93
C LYS A 19 -18.65 39.62 5.19
N CYS A 20 -17.41 39.58 4.77
CA CYS A 20 -16.42 38.64 5.33
C CYS A 20 -15.08 39.34 5.41
N GLU A 21 -14.85 40.03 6.53
CA GLU A 21 -13.48 40.26 6.99
C GLU A 21 -12.84 38.90 7.31
N LEU A 22 -12.12 38.35 6.35
CA LEU A 22 -11.29 37.17 6.54
C LEU A 22 -10.11 37.53 7.45
N GLN A 23 -10.19 37.12 8.71
CA GLN A 23 -9.00 36.99 9.52
C GLN A 23 -8.08 35.93 8.89
N PRO A 24 -6.78 36.16 8.72
CA PRO A 24 -5.88 35.16 8.17
C PRO A 24 -5.75 33.98 9.14
N LEU A 25 -6.07 32.80 8.67
CA LEU A 25 -5.76 31.52 9.33
C LEU A 25 -4.23 31.42 9.50
N GLN A 26 -3.76 31.52 10.72
CA GLN A 26 -2.38 31.23 11.09
C GLN A 26 -2.19 29.71 11.06
N PHE A 27 -1.54 29.20 10.03
CA PHE A 27 -0.93 27.88 10.08
C PHE A 27 0.39 27.98 10.81
N MET A 28 0.46 27.40 12.00
CA MET A 28 1.72 27.17 12.70
C MET A 28 2.48 26.05 12.00
N THR A 29 3.43 26.40 11.14
CA THR A 29 4.55 25.53 10.78
C THR A 29 5.77 26.06 11.50
N GLY A 30 6.56 25.16 12.10
CA GLY A 30 7.71 25.48 12.93
C GLY A 30 8.95 26.07 12.20
N CYS A 31 8.74 26.73 11.07
CA CYS A 31 9.70 27.61 10.40
C CYS A 31 9.06 28.98 10.29
N GLY A 32 9.76 30.01 10.79
CA GLY A 32 9.26 31.38 10.86
C GLY A 32 8.66 31.85 9.54
N ILE A 33 7.43 32.32 9.61
CA ILE A 33 6.67 32.87 8.48
C ILE A 33 7.36 34.19 8.06
N PHE A 34 7.93 34.19 6.87
CA PHE A 34 8.17 35.43 6.14
C PHE A 34 7.08 35.59 5.06
N SER A 35 6.10 36.45 5.34
CA SER A 35 5.14 36.90 4.35
C SER A 35 5.81 37.83 3.36
N VAL A 36 5.72 37.56 2.08
CA VAL A 36 6.20 38.41 0.97
C VAL A 36 5.50 39.79 0.95
N THR A 37 4.41 39.98 1.70
CA THR A 37 3.66 41.24 1.77
C THR A 37 4.18 42.20 2.84
N ASP A 38 5.04 41.78 3.77
CA ASP A 38 5.60 42.68 4.82
C ASP A 38 6.87 43.44 4.39
N THR A 39 7.37 43.17 3.18
CA THR A 39 8.58 43.80 2.65
C THR A 39 8.40 45.25 2.16
N LEU A 40 7.17 45.77 2.18
CA LEU A 40 6.88 47.11 1.62
C LEU A 40 6.58 48.23 2.64
N LYS A 41 6.63 47.97 3.93
CA LYS A 41 6.28 49.00 4.94
C LYS A 41 7.20 49.20 6.15
N THR A 42 8.33 48.49 6.28
CA THR A 42 9.32 48.79 7.31
C THR A 42 10.69 48.88 6.67
N GLY A 43 11.33 50.04 6.71
CA GLY A 43 12.74 50.25 6.37
C GLY A 43 13.68 49.48 7.32
N GLY A 44 13.52 48.15 7.41
CA GLY A 44 14.36 47.24 8.17
C GLY A 44 15.53 46.81 7.32
N ASN A 45 16.76 46.94 7.84
CA ASN A 45 17.96 46.42 7.19
C ASN A 45 17.79 44.93 6.89
N MET A 46 17.71 44.55 5.61
CA MET A 46 17.68 43.14 5.16
C MET A 46 19.09 42.57 5.37
N TYR A 47 19.17 41.44 6.11
CA TYR A 47 20.45 40.73 6.33
C TYR A 47 20.54 39.58 5.33
N LEU A 48 21.76 39.40 4.74
CA LEU A 48 22.03 38.26 3.87
C LEU A 48 22.03 36.96 4.68
N ASN A 49 21.71 35.86 4.04
CA ASN A 49 21.69 34.53 4.66
C ASN A 49 23.06 33.86 4.76
N THR A 50 24.09 34.49 4.21
CA THR A 50 25.50 34.06 4.28
C THR A 50 26.21 34.75 5.42
N THR A 51 27.20 34.07 6.01
CA THR A 51 28.03 34.64 7.06
C THR A 51 29.39 35.05 6.50
N VAL A 52 29.88 36.19 6.96
CA VAL A 52 31.24 36.69 6.67
C VAL A 52 32.01 36.91 7.97
N LYS A 53 33.34 36.91 7.91
CA LYS A 53 34.16 37.28 9.07
C LYS A 53 33.88 38.72 9.47
N ILE A 54 33.81 38.96 10.76
CA ILE A 54 33.67 40.33 11.28
C ILE A 54 34.94 41.11 10.95
N PRO A 55 34.84 42.28 10.27
CA PRO A 55 36.03 43.07 9.92
C PRO A 55 36.83 43.53 11.15
N GLU A 56 38.13 43.30 11.14
CA GLU A 56 39.03 43.72 12.21
C GLU A 56 39.48 45.17 11.99
N MET A 57 38.66 46.14 12.44
CA MET A 57 39.03 47.57 12.41
C MET A 57 38.95 48.17 13.81
N LYS A 58 40.11 48.27 14.46
CA LYS A 58 40.24 48.79 15.82
C LYS A 58 39.62 50.18 15.95
N GLY A 59 38.62 50.31 16.86
CA GLY A 59 37.94 51.59 17.16
C GLY A 59 36.84 51.99 16.16
N LYS A 60 36.70 51.31 15.05
CA LYS A 60 35.65 51.58 14.06
C LYS A 60 34.48 50.54 14.06
N ILE A 61 34.71 49.31 14.54
CA ILE A 61 33.70 48.29 14.71
C ILE A 61 33.19 48.31 16.14
N ILE A 62 31.88 48.42 16.31
CA ILE A 62 31.21 48.54 17.61
C ILE A 62 30.09 47.52 17.70
N PHE A 63 30.07 46.78 18.80
CA PHE A 63 29.04 45.80 19.10
C PHE A 63 27.93 46.40 19.95
N LYS A 64 26.66 46.26 19.54
CA LYS A 64 25.50 46.76 20.27
C LYS A 64 24.47 45.67 20.45
N LYS A 65 24.22 45.26 21.69
CA LYS A 65 23.21 44.25 22.03
C LYS A 65 21.83 44.88 22.17
N LYS A 66 20.83 44.34 21.49
CA LYS A 66 19.42 44.74 21.59
C LYS A 66 18.53 43.51 21.40
N GLY A 67 17.66 43.24 22.37
CA GLY A 67 16.68 42.16 22.26
C GLY A 67 17.27 40.77 22.00
N GLY A 68 18.40 40.42 22.64
CA GLY A 68 19.06 39.12 22.44
C GLY A 68 19.97 39.01 21.23
N THR A 69 19.92 39.97 20.30
CA THR A 69 20.76 40.00 19.09
C THR A 69 21.87 41.03 19.26
N THR A 70 23.11 40.67 18.89
CA THR A 70 24.26 41.60 18.88
C THR A 70 24.44 42.13 17.46
N TYR A 71 24.24 43.42 17.30
CA TYR A 71 24.43 44.16 16.04
C TYR A 71 25.85 44.70 15.94
N ILE A 72 26.37 44.73 14.72
CA ILE A 72 27.69 45.27 14.38
C ILE A 72 27.48 46.60 13.67
N LEU A 73 28.05 47.65 14.27
CA LEU A 73 28.03 49.00 13.74
C LEU A 73 29.42 49.38 13.25
N TYR A 74 29.47 49.98 12.08
CA TYR A 74 30.68 50.57 11.53
C TYR A 74 30.64 52.09 11.69
N GLN A 75 31.69 52.66 12.28
CA GLN A 75 31.87 54.11 12.39
C GLN A 75 32.62 54.59 11.15
N TYR A 76 31.88 55.17 10.21
CA TYR A 76 32.44 55.67 8.94
C TYR A 76 32.89 57.09 8.94
N GLY A 77 32.56 57.86 9.98
CA GLY A 77 32.99 59.28 10.11
C GLY A 77 32.62 59.90 11.46
N SER A 78 32.82 61.15 11.57
CA SER A 78 32.38 62.02 12.69
C SER A 78 32.03 63.39 12.16
N GLU A 79 31.01 64.01 12.73
CA GLU A 79 30.59 65.39 12.41
C GLU A 79 30.66 66.25 13.66
N TYR A 80 31.27 67.40 13.54
CA TYR A 80 31.42 68.33 14.67
C TYR A 80 30.06 69.02 14.93
N ASN A 81 29.59 68.91 16.16
CA ASN A 81 28.36 69.60 16.58
C ASN A 81 28.75 70.88 17.36
N PRO A 82 28.50 72.09 16.81
CA PRO A 82 28.88 73.35 17.43
C PRO A 82 28.16 73.61 18.76
N GLU A 83 26.94 73.15 18.93
CA GLU A 83 26.15 73.32 20.16
C GLU A 83 26.70 72.48 21.31
N LYS A 84 27.13 71.24 21.00
CA LYS A 84 27.67 70.31 21.99
C LYS A 84 29.17 70.38 22.16
N ARG A 85 29.88 71.19 21.34
CA ARG A 85 31.31 71.38 21.32
C ARG A 85 32.16 70.11 21.25
N TYR A 86 31.62 69.00 20.62
CA TYR A 86 32.38 67.81 20.37
C TYR A 86 31.92 67.14 19.04
N ALA A 87 32.76 66.23 18.52
CA ALA A 87 32.44 65.48 17.31
C ALA A 87 31.50 64.29 17.61
N ILE A 88 30.38 64.24 16.93
CA ILE A 88 29.44 63.14 17.02
C ILE A 88 29.82 62.04 16.01
N PRO A 89 30.04 60.80 16.46
CA PRO A 89 30.43 59.73 15.55
C PRO A 89 29.26 59.29 14.66
N LEU A 90 29.49 59.22 13.34
CA LEU A 90 28.56 58.76 12.35
C LEU A 90 28.70 57.21 12.22
N ARG A 91 27.65 56.52 12.53
CA ARG A 91 27.64 55.05 12.60
C ARG A 91 26.49 54.47 11.81
N THR A 92 26.74 53.31 11.17
CA THR A 92 25.69 52.53 10.49
C THR A 92 25.77 51.08 10.91
N ILE A 93 24.63 50.37 10.92
CA ILE A 93 24.59 48.93 11.15
C ILE A 93 25.03 48.25 9.85
N VAL A 94 26.03 47.38 9.92
CA VAL A 94 26.59 46.64 8.79
C VAL A 94 26.29 45.13 8.88
N GLY A 95 25.86 44.64 10.06
CA GLY A 95 25.54 43.25 10.24
C GLY A 95 25.05 42.91 11.64
N LYS A 96 24.77 41.64 11.87
CA LYS A 96 24.48 41.03 13.18
C LYS A 96 25.38 39.82 13.41
N VAL A 97 25.87 39.62 14.64
CA VAL A 97 26.70 38.48 15.00
C VAL A 97 25.96 37.17 14.80
N SER A 98 26.63 36.15 14.28
CA SER A 98 26.08 34.82 14.13
C SER A 98 25.85 34.17 15.50
N PRO A 99 24.68 33.56 15.77
CA PRO A 99 24.42 32.84 17.03
C PRO A 99 25.30 31.59 17.20
N SER A 100 25.83 31.05 16.11
CA SER A 100 26.62 29.82 16.09
C SER A 100 28.12 30.04 16.19
N ASP A 101 28.60 31.25 15.86
CA ASP A 101 30.03 31.61 15.90
C ASP A 101 30.18 33.12 16.06
N GLU A 102 30.76 33.58 17.18
CA GLU A 102 30.94 35.00 17.51
C GLU A 102 31.98 35.69 16.61
N THR A 103 32.77 34.97 15.85
CA THR A 103 33.73 35.51 14.88
C THR A 103 33.09 35.83 13.52
N LEU A 104 31.86 35.34 13.29
CA LEU A 104 31.11 35.51 12.06
C LEU A 104 29.91 36.44 12.25
N MET A 105 29.51 37.10 11.16
CA MET A 105 28.34 37.96 11.14
C MET A 105 27.49 37.71 9.89
N PHE A 106 26.19 37.96 9.99
CA PHE A 106 25.29 38.10 8.84
C PHE A 106 25.36 39.57 8.36
N PRO A 107 25.95 39.87 7.19
CA PRO A 107 26.04 41.23 6.68
C PRO A 107 24.69 41.73 6.19
N ASN A 108 24.51 43.05 6.11
CA ASN A 108 23.37 43.66 5.45
C ASN A 108 23.79 44.34 4.14
N GLU A 109 22.85 44.93 3.42
CA GLU A 109 23.08 45.63 2.14
C GLU A 109 24.16 46.72 2.25
N LYS A 110 24.33 47.35 3.42
CA LYS A 110 25.33 48.41 3.65
C LYS A 110 26.73 47.86 3.85
N PHE A 111 26.89 46.59 4.17
CA PHE A 111 28.19 45.98 4.42
C PHE A 111 29.11 46.14 3.20
N GLN A 112 28.61 45.76 2.02
CA GLN A 112 29.41 45.79 0.79
C GLN A 112 29.75 47.21 0.34
N VAL A 113 28.91 48.20 0.70
CA VAL A 113 29.19 49.61 0.43
C VAL A 113 30.41 50.10 1.19
N TYR A 114 30.61 49.68 2.44
CA TYR A 114 31.70 50.08 3.30
C TYR A 114 32.91 49.13 3.28
N PHE A 115 32.72 47.92 2.78
CA PHE A 115 33.74 46.86 2.67
C PHE A 115 33.68 46.22 1.27
N PRO A 116 34.00 46.98 0.21
CA PRO A 116 33.87 46.52 -1.17
C PRO A 116 34.79 45.33 -1.51
N ASP A 117 35.93 45.22 -0.80
CA ASP A 117 36.91 44.15 -1.00
C ASP A 117 36.59 42.86 -0.19
N ALA A 118 35.52 42.88 0.61
CA ALA A 118 35.14 41.72 1.38
C ALA A 118 34.47 40.66 0.45
N GLU A 119 35.04 39.46 0.41
CA GLU A 119 34.43 38.33 -0.25
C GLU A 119 33.17 37.93 0.50
N ILE A 120 32.01 38.23 -0.09
CA ILE A 120 30.74 37.70 0.35
C ILE A 120 30.53 36.37 -0.39
N PRO A 121 30.43 35.23 0.31
CA PRO A 121 30.11 33.98 -0.34
C PRO A 121 28.82 34.14 -1.15
N GLU A 122 28.81 33.68 -2.39
CA GLU A 122 27.59 33.65 -3.22
C GLU A 122 26.47 32.97 -2.44
N GLU A 123 25.27 33.55 -2.46
CA GLU A 123 24.08 32.84 -1.93
C GLU A 123 23.96 31.53 -2.69
N LEU A 124 23.94 30.44 -1.94
CA LEU A 124 23.67 29.14 -2.58
C LEU A 124 22.34 29.25 -3.32
N PRO A 125 22.30 28.84 -4.59
CA PRO A 125 21.08 28.89 -5.37
C PRO A 125 19.93 28.18 -4.61
N LEU A 126 18.74 28.73 -4.69
CA LEU A 126 17.55 28.12 -4.10
C LEU A 126 17.48 26.65 -4.55
N ALA A 127 17.46 25.73 -3.59
CA ALA A 127 17.36 24.32 -3.93
C ALA A 127 15.93 24.00 -4.42
N TYR A 128 15.83 23.24 -5.49
CA TYR A 128 14.56 22.73 -6.02
C TYR A 128 13.92 21.63 -5.16
N ARG A 129 14.37 21.46 -3.92
CA ARG A 129 13.93 20.40 -3.01
C ARG A 129 13.60 20.99 -1.64
N SER A 130 12.71 20.35 -0.89
CA SER A 130 12.34 20.74 0.46
C SER A 130 13.58 20.93 1.35
N CYS A 131 13.54 21.94 2.21
CA CYS A 131 14.54 22.11 3.27
C CYS A 131 14.43 21.02 4.35
N CYS A 132 13.32 20.30 4.41
CA CYS A 132 13.07 19.20 5.33
C CYS A 132 12.81 17.92 4.52
N LEU A 133 13.59 16.87 4.74
CA LEU A 133 13.45 15.58 4.07
C LEU A 133 13.12 14.49 5.08
N LYS A 134 12.09 13.71 4.81
CA LYS A 134 11.66 12.57 5.61
C LYS A 134 12.45 11.33 5.18
N ILE A 135 13.22 10.76 6.08
CA ILE A 135 14.18 9.70 5.70
C ILE A 135 13.87 8.32 6.30
N GLY A 136 13.15 8.27 7.43
CA GLY A 136 13.05 7.05 8.22
C GLY A 136 12.42 5.87 7.46
N SER A 137 11.34 6.11 6.70
CA SER A 137 10.69 5.09 5.89
C SER A 137 11.55 4.66 4.70
N CYS A 138 12.27 5.60 4.09
CA CYS A 138 13.18 5.30 2.99
C CYS A 138 14.29 4.32 3.43
N VAL A 139 14.84 4.48 4.62
CA VAL A 139 15.90 3.61 5.15
C VAL A 139 15.41 2.17 5.33
N ILE A 140 14.21 1.94 5.85
CA ILE A 140 13.69 0.57 6.00
C ILE A 140 13.32 -0.05 4.64
N ILE A 141 12.84 0.74 3.68
CA ILE A 141 12.56 0.25 2.32
C ILE A 141 13.88 -0.16 1.65
N GLN A 142 14.92 0.68 1.70
CA GLN A 142 16.25 0.34 1.18
C GLN A 142 16.78 -0.95 1.80
N LYS A 143 16.64 -1.12 3.12
CA LYS A 143 17.06 -2.35 3.80
C LYS A 143 16.38 -3.60 3.26
N VAL A 144 15.08 -3.54 2.97
CA VAL A 144 14.34 -4.67 2.37
C VAL A 144 14.75 -4.90 0.92
N LEU A 145 14.97 -3.83 0.13
CA LEU A 145 15.46 -3.93 -1.25
C LEU A 145 16.83 -4.62 -1.32
N GLU A 146 17.74 -4.31 -0.37
CA GLU A 146 19.04 -4.95 -0.23
C GLU A 146 18.91 -6.43 0.16
N GLU A 147 18.10 -6.75 1.18
CA GLU A 147 17.88 -8.11 1.66
C GLU A 147 17.44 -9.04 0.54
N TYR A 148 16.55 -8.58 -0.30
CA TYR A 148 16.02 -9.35 -1.43
C TYR A 148 16.81 -9.19 -2.74
N LYS A 149 17.88 -8.38 -2.74
CA LYS A 149 18.70 -8.07 -3.92
C LYS A 149 17.87 -7.52 -5.09
N LEU A 150 16.81 -6.75 -4.80
CA LEU A 150 15.89 -6.27 -5.82
C LEU A 150 16.56 -5.25 -6.75
N VAL A 151 17.41 -4.36 -6.21
CA VAL A 151 18.10 -3.33 -6.99
C VAL A 151 18.93 -3.92 -8.14
N PRO A 152 19.85 -4.88 -7.92
CA PRO A 152 20.63 -5.47 -9.03
C PRO A 152 19.76 -6.26 -10.03
N MET A 153 18.69 -6.92 -9.58
CA MET A 153 17.78 -7.64 -10.49
C MET A 153 17.02 -6.65 -11.42
N LEU A 154 16.49 -5.57 -10.83
CA LEU A 154 15.80 -4.53 -11.61
C LEU A 154 16.77 -3.83 -12.56
N ARG A 155 17.97 -3.44 -12.08
CA ARG A 155 18.97 -2.76 -12.92
C ARG A 155 19.40 -3.59 -14.13
N LYS A 156 19.48 -4.91 -13.98
CA LYS A 156 19.78 -5.83 -15.07
C LYS A 156 18.73 -5.78 -16.19
N ARG A 157 17.47 -5.49 -15.87
CA ARG A 157 16.34 -5.51 -16.81
C ARG A 157 15.93 -4.13 -17.32
N PHE A 158 16.02 -3.12 -16.44
CA PHE A 158 15.48 -1.78 -16.68
C PHE A 158 16.56 -0.69 -16.77
N GLY A 159 17.83 -1.03 -16.55
CA GLY A 159 18.94 -0.09 -16.70
C GLY A 159 18.79 1.17 -15.85
N THR A 160 18.83 2.33 -16.48
CA THR A 160 18.72 3.66 -15.85
C THR A 160 17.34 3.94 -15.25
N ASP A 161 16.28 3.35 -15.78
CA ASP A 161 14.91 3.54 -15.30
C ASP A 161 14.67 2.92 -13.91
N THR A 162 15.58 2.04 -13.47
CA THR A 162 15.49 1.38 -12.14
C THR A 162 15.33 2.38 -11.00
N GLY A 163 16.02 3.51 -11.05
CA GLY A 163 15.94 4.52 -9.99
C GLY A 163 14.52 5.07 -9.85
N LEU A 164 13.92 5.54 -10.93
CA LEU A 164 12.55 6.05 -10.92
C LEU A 164 11.53 4.95 -10.55
N MET A 165 11.73 3.71 -11.02
CA MET A 165 10.87 2.58 -10.60
C MET A 165 10.89 2.36 -9.09
N LEU A 166 12.06 2.40 -8.45
CA LEU A 166 12.21 2.24 -7.00
C LEU A 166 11.67 3.45 -6.23
N ASP A 167 11.75 4.64 -6.79
CA ASP A 167 11.12 5.83 -6.24
C ASP A 167 9.60 5.69 -6.25
N LEU A 168 9.02 5.18 -7.35
CA LEU A 168 7.58 4.87 -7.43
C LEU A 168 7.17 3.76 -6.44
N VAL A 169 7.99 2.73 -6.26
CA VAL A 169 7.77 1.70 -5.23
C VAL A 169 7.71 2.33 -3.84
N SER A 170 8.64 3.24 -3.53
CA SER A 170 8.68 3.94 -2.25
C SER A 170 7.47 4.86 -2.07
N TYR A 171 7.10 5.60 -3.11
CA TYR A 171 5.90 6.44 -3.16
C TYR A 171 4.63 5.64 -2.85
N LEU A 172 4.40 4.51 -3.53
CA LEU A 172 3.25 3.64 -3.31
C LEU A 172 3.15 3.13 -1.86
N ILE A 173 4.29 2.82 -1.24
CA ILE A 173 4.33 2.27 0.12
C ILE A 173 4.12 3.36 1.17
N ILE A 174 4.72 4.54 1.00
CA ILE A 174 4.76 5.62 1.98
C ILE A 174 3.49 6.46 1.94
N GLU A 175 3.08 6.93 0.76
CA GLU A 175 1.91 7.79 0.60
C GLU A 175 0.59 7.01 0.58
N GLU A 176 0.63 5.70 0.39
CA GLU A 176 -0.56 4.85 0.25
C GLU A 176 -1.48 5.32 -0.92
N GLU A 177 -0.87 5.88 -1.98
CA GLU A 177 -1.51 6.45 -3.17
C GLU A 177 -0.87 5.88 -4.44
N ASN A 178 -1.64 5.75 -5.53
CA ASN A 178 -1.18 5.17 -6.79
C ASN A 178 -1.27 6.11 -8.01
N ALA A 179 -1.68 7.35 -7.83
CA ALA A 179 -1.75 8.32 -8.91
C ALA A 179 -0.38 8.92 -9.20
N GLY A 180 0.21 8.59 -10.35
CA GLY A 180 1.56 9.01 -10.74
C GLY A 180 1.75 10.53 -10.79
N GLN A 181 0.66 11.29 -10.98
CA GLN A 181 0.67 12.76 -10.98
C GLN A 181 1.13 13.39 -9.64
N TYR A 182 1.01 12.66 -8.52
CA TYR A 182 1.43 13.15 -7.20
C TYR A 182 2.83 12.68 -6.80
N TYR A 183 3.51 11.89 -7.66
CA TYR A 183 4.88 11.48 -7.42
C TYR A 183 5.85 12.68 -7.22
N PRO A 184 5.76 13.78 -7.98
CA PRO A 184 6.66 14.94 -7.78
C PRO A 184 6.57 15.53 -6.37
N ASP A 185 5.39 15.55 -5.74
CA ASP A 185 5.20 16.06 -4.38
C ASP A 185 5.92 15.16 -3.34
N PHE A 186 5.81 13.84 -3.52
CA PHE A 186 6.58 12.89 -2.73
C PHE A 186 8.08 13.08 -2.94
N ALA A 187 8.53 13.14 -4.19
CA ALA A 187 9.93 13.29 -4.56
C ALA A 187 10.55 14.58 -4.01
N PHE A 188 9.75 15.64 -3.86
CA PHE A 188 10.19 16.92 -3.29
C PHE A 188 10.57 16.81 -1.80
N THR A 189 9.96 15.90 -1.04
CA THR A 189 10.09 15.79 0.41
C THR A 189 10.84 14.54 0.89
N HIS A 190 11.28 13.65 -0.02
CA HIS A 190 11.95 12.40 0.33
C HIS A 190 13.27 12.22 -0.40
N PRO A 191 14.23 11.45 0.16
CA PRO A 191 15.37 10.95 -0.57
C PRO A 191 14.94 10.02 -1.68
N LEU A 192 15.61 10.05 -2.83
CA LEU A 192 15.29 9.27 -4.01
C LEU A 192 16.40 8.26 -4.33
N MET A 193 16.04 7.20 -5.04
CA MET A 193 16.94 6.17 -5.57
C MET A 193 17.31 6.41 -7.03
N SER A 194 16.64 7.37 -7.68
CA SER A 194 16.99 7.88 -9.00
C SER A 194 18.39 8.47 -8.99
N GLU A 195 19.05 8.42 -10.16
CA GLU A 195 20.41 8.95 -10.29
C GLU A 195 20.46 10.40 -9.86
N LYS A 196 21.45 10.71 -8.99
CA LYS A 196 21.60 12.03 -8.38
C LYS A 196 20.34 12.52 -7.64
N MET A 197 19.46 11.62 -7.21
CA MET A 197 18.15 11.94 -6.59
C MET A 197 17.31 12.90 -7.47
N THR A 198 17.32 12.72 -8.78
CA THR A 198 16.59 13.55 -9.72
C THR A 198 15.08 13.47 -9.46
N ILE A 199 14.42 14.61 -9.35
CA ILE A 199 12.95 14.70 -9.28
C ILE A 199 12.42 14.71 -10.71
N TYR A 200 11.68 13.65 -11.07
CA TYR A 200 11.05 13.54 -12.39
C TYR A 200 9.62 14.08 -12.34
N SER A 201 9.16 14.61 -13.49
CA SER A 201 7.79 15.06 -13.68
C SER A 201 6.82 13.87 -13.81
N ASP A 202 5.53 14.12 -13.67
CA ASP A 202 4.44 13.17 -13.96
C ASP A 202 4.45 12.68 -15.40
N SER A 203 4.83 13.54 -16.35
CA SER A 203 5.01 13.18 -17.77
C SER A 203 6.13 12.16 -17.97
N LYS A 204 7.24 12.26 -17.20
CA LYS A 204 8.31 11.25 -17.22
C LYS A 204 7.84 9.93 -16.61
N VAL A 205 7.03 9.97 -15.54
CA VAL A 205 6.40 8.76 -14.98
C VAL A 205 5.51 8.09 -16.01
N SER A 206 4.68 8.85 -16.72
CA SER A 206 3.81 8.32 -17.80
C SER A 206 4.60 7.70 -18.93
N ARG A 207 5.69 8.34 -19.36
CA ARG A 207 6.61 7.79 -20.39
C ARG A 207 7.28 6.51 -19.91
N LEU A 208 7.73 6.44 -18.65
CA LEU A 208 8.27 5.21 -18.07
C LEU A 208 7.25 4.07 -18.14
N LEU A 209 6.01 4.30 -17.68
CA LEU A 209 4.96 3.29 -17.70
C LEU A 209 4.65 2.79 -19.13
N SER A 210 4.77 3.65 -20.13
CA SER A 210 4.57 3.27 -21.54
C SER A 210 5.77 2.54 -22.14
N SER A 211 6.98 2.67 -21.59
CA SER A 211 8.23 2.09 -22.12
C SER A 211 8.57 0.72 -21.58
N ILE A 212 8.10 0.35 -20.40
CA ILE A 212 8.34 -0.96 -19.77
C ILE A 212 7.72 -2.06 -20.62
N THR A 213 8.51 -3.02 -21.06
CA THR A 213 8.04 -4.13 -21.89
C THR A 213 7.67 -5.36 -21.07
N LYS A 214 6.78 -6.18 -21.62
CA LYS A 214 6.39 -7.46 -21.03
C LYS A 214 7.59 -8.39 -20.83
N ASP A 215 8.53 -8.41 -21.77
CA ASP A 215 9.74 -9.26 -21.68
C ASP A 215 10.65 -8.85 -20.53
N GLN A 216 10.74 -7.55 -20.24
CA GLN A 216 11.49 -7.05 -19.09
C GLN A 216 10.85 -7.52 -17.77
N CYS A 217 9.51 -7.45 -17.68
CA CYS A 217 8.77 -7.92 -16.50
C CYS A 217 8.92 -9.44 -16.31
N ILE A 218 8.76 -10.23 -17.37
CA ILE A 218 8.98 -11.68 -17.36
C ILE A 218 10.42 -11.99 -16.93
N GLY A 219 11.39 -11.32 -17.55
CA GLY A 219 12.79 -11.52 -17.20
C GLY A 219 13.12 -11.20 -15.74
N PHE A 220 12.48 -10.20 -15.14
CA PHE A 220 12.59 -9.94 -13.70
C PHE A 220 11.96 -11.08 -12.88
N LEU A 221 10.76 -11.54 -13.23
CA LEU A 221 10.09 -12.63 -12.53
C LEU A 221 10.91 -13.95 -12.59
N ASP A 222 11.58 -14.20 -13.71
CA ASP A 222 12.51 -15.32 -13.86
C ASP A 222 13.70 -15.20 -12.90
N ASP A 223 14.36 -14.04 -12.89
CA ASP A 223 15.48 -13.76 -11.99
C ASP A 223 15.02 -13.84 -10.51
N TRP A 224 13.84 -13.29 -10.21
CA TRP A 224 13.25 -13.33 -8.87
C TRP A 224 12.95 -14.75 -8.39
N ASN A 225 12.29 -15.57 -9.20
CA ASN A 225 11.96 -16.94 -8.86
C ASN A 225 13.19 -17.84 -8.80
N LYS A 226 14.22 -17.60 -9.63
CA LYS A 226 15.48 -18.33 -9.60
C LYS A 226 16.23 -18.21 -8.27
N GLU A 227 16.13 -17.08 -7.59
CA GLU A 227 16.73 -16.84 -6.27
C GLU A 227 15.92 -17.46 -5.11
N ARG A 228 14.76 -18.07 -5.39
CA ARG A 228 13.94 -18.73 -4.35
C ARG A 228 14.44 -20.14 -4.05
N ASP A 229 13.98 -20.70 -2.93
CA ASP A 229 14.33 -22.08 -2.55
C ASP A 229 13.55 -23.10 -3.41
N HIS A 230 14.25 -23.84 -4.25
CA HIS A 230 13.70 -24.91 -5.08
C HIS A 230 13.92 -26.31 -4.50
N LYS A 231 14.63 -26.44 -3.38
CA LYS A 231 14.99 -27.72 -2.76
C LYS A 231 13.98 -28.15 -1.71
N SER A 232 13.56 -27.18 -0.90
CA SER A 232 12.59 -27.40 0.16
C SER A 232 11.17 -27.51 -0.39
N ARG A 233 10.29 -28.12 0.39
CA ARG A 233 8.87 -28.13 0.08
C ARG A 233 8.25 -26.78 0.41
N ILE A 234 7.56 -26.20 -0.56
CA ILE A 234 6.79 -24.98 -0.38
C ILE A 234 5.29 -25.22 -0.61
N TYR A 235 4.47 -24.40 0.04
CA TYR A 235 3.05 -24.34 -0.23
C TYR A 235 2.71 -23.03 -0.92
N ILE A 236 2.17 -23.10 -2.13
CA ILE A 236 1.72 -21.95 -2.90
C ILE A 236 0.25 -21.70 -2.60
N SER A 237 -0.05 -20.56 -2.00
CA SER A 237 -1.41 -20.03 -1.93
C SER A 237 -1.65 -19.21 -3.18
N TYR A 238 -2.63 -19.61 -3.97
CA TYR A 238 -3.06 -18.91 -5.16
C TYR A 238 -4.46 -18.35 -4.95
N ASP A 239 -4.62 -17.08 -5.21
CA ASP A 239 -5.90 -16.39 -5.08
C ASP A 239 -5.97 -15.26 -6.08
N SER A 240 -7.17 -14.77 -6.37
CA SER A 240 -7.44 -13.71 -7.33
C SER A 240 -8.28 -12.60 -6.73
N THR A 241 -8.16 -11.42 -7.31
CA THR A 241 -9.01 -10.28 -7.00
C THR A 241 -9.40 -9.57 -8.28
N ASN A 242 -10.46 -8.74 -8.23
CA ASN A 242 -10.81 -7.85 -9.32
C ASN A 242 -10.29 -6.45 -9.00
N LYS A 243 -9.88 -5.74 -10.03
CA LYS A 243 -9.60 -4.31 -10.02
C LYS A 243 -10.42 -3.65 -11.12
N ASN A 244 -10.77 -2.39 -10.96
CA ASN A 244 -11.46 -1.63 -11.99
C ASN A 244 -10.48 -0.69 -12.72
N SER A 245 -10.89 -0.25 -13.90
CA SER A 245 -10.30 0.86 -14.62
C SER A 245 -11.42 1.61 -15.31
N GLU A 246 -11.40 2.93 -15.20
CA GLU A 246 -12.37 3.80 -15.89
C GLU A 246 -11.92 4.18 -17.30
N ALA A 247 -10.71 3.79 -17.71
CA ALA A 247 -10.18 4.03 -19.05
C ALA A 247 -10.80 3.07 -20.08
N GLY A 248 -11.30 3.62 -21.18
CA GLY A 248 -12.08 2.88 -22.18
C GLY A 248 -11.29 1.93 -23.09
N ASP A 249 -9.97 2.05 -23.19
CA ASP A 249 -9.15 1.37 -24.21
C ASP A 249 -8.17 0.32 -23.61
N ILE A 250 -8.60 -0.39 -22.58
CA ILE A 250 -7.79 -1.45 -21.97
C ILE A 250 -8.41 -2.81 -22.27
N ASP A 251 -7.78 -3.61 -23.11
CA ASP A 251 -8.29 -4.86 -23.70
C ASP A 251 -8.82 -5.88 -22.69
N ILE A 252 -8.21 -5.97 -21.50
CA ILE A 252 -8.58 -6.96 -20.48
C ILE A 252 -9.62 -6.45 -19.47
N VAL A 253 -10.03 -5.18 -19.58
CA VAL A 253 -11.06 -4.57 -18.73
C VAL A 253 -12.43 -4.83 -19.32
N GLU A 254 -13.16 -5.77 -18.74
CA GLU A 254 -14.43 -6.28 -19.25
C GLU A 254 -15.48 -6.37 -18.15
N PHE A 255 -16.76 -6.40 -18.55
CA PHE A 255 -17.84 -6.72 -17.64
C PHE A 255 -17.75 -8.19 -17.20
N GLY A 256 -17.52 -8.41 -15.93
CA GLY A 256 -17.35 -9.72 -15.33
C GLY A 256 -18.05 -9.86 -13.98
N LYS A 257 -17.70 -10.90 -13.23
CA LYS A 257 -18.19 -11.10 -11.86
C LYS A 257 -17.35 -10.28 -10.88
N ALA A 258 -17.58 -8.97 -10.85
CA ALA A 258 -16.92 -8.09 -9.89
C ALA A 258 -17.20 -8.53 -8.43
N LYS A 259 -16.14 -8.64 -7.62
CA LYS A 259 -16.22 -9.01 -6.19
C LYS A 259 -16.68 -7.83 -5.35
N ASP A 260 -16.16 -6.63 -5.64
CA ASP A 260 -16.41 -5.40 -4.88
C ASP A 260 -17.29 -4.39 -5.65
N ASP A 261 -16.85 -3.93 -6.81
CA ASP A 261 -17.47 -2.84 -7.56
C ASP A 261 -18.44 -3.39 -8.63
N LYS A 262 -19.63 -3.81 -8.18
CA LYS A 262 -20.64 -4.38 -9.07
C LYS A 262 -21.14 -3.36 -10.09
N GLY A 263 -21.14 -3.76 -11.35
CA GLY A 263 -21.62 -2.91 -12.46
C GLY A 263 -20.53 -2.08 -13.14
N LEU A 264 -19.28 -2.16 -12.68
CA LEU A 264 -18.14 -1.58 -13.37
C LEU A 264 -17.37 -2.65 -14.17
N PRO A 265 -16.73 -2.28 -15.28
CA PRO A 265 -15.81 -3.17 -15.96
C PRO A 265 -14.57 -3.40 -15.08
N VAL A 266 -14.08 -4.63 -15.08
CA VAL A 266 -12.97 -5.07 -14.22
C VAL A 266 -12.01 -5.95 -15.00
N PHE A 267 -10.79 -6.03 -14.51
CA PHE A 267 -9.87 -7.11 -14.84
C PHE A 267 -9.54 -7.93 -13.58
N ASN A 268 -9.02 -9.10 -13.78
CA ASN A 268 -8.62 -10.00 -12.71
C ASN A 268 -7.11 -9.92 -12.50
N LEU A 269 -6.69 -9.83 -11.26
CA LEU A 269 -5.31 -9.98 -10.82
C LEU A 269 -5.21 -11.18 -9.89
N SER A 270 -4.37 -12.15 -10.23
CA SER A 270 -4.05 -13.26 -9.34
C SER A 270 -2.60 -13.21 -8.91
N ILE A 271 -2.31 -13.65 -7.68
CA ILE A 271 -0.97 -13.68 -7.10
C ILE A 271 -0.70 -15.06 -6.52
N ALA A 272 0.43 -15.62 -6.91
CA ALA A 272 0.99 -16.84 -6.32
C ALA A 272 1.89 -16.45 -5.15
N MET A 273 1.54 -16.94 -3.95
CA MET A 273 2.22 -16.62 -2.71
C MET A 273 2.87 -17.86 -2.11
N ASP A 274 4.19 -17.86 -1.94
CA ASP A 274 4.85 -18.87 -1.12
C ASP A 274 4.45 -18.66 0.35
N LYS A 275 3.57 -19.51 0.83
CA LYS A 275 3.11 -19.47 2.21
C LYS A 275 4.22 -19.83 3.20
N THR A 276 5.12 -20.74 2.82
CA THR A 276 6.17 -21.26 3.69
C THR A 276 7.16 -20.16 4.02
N ASN A 277 7.64 -19.44 3.00
CA ASN A 277 8.59 -18.33 3.13
C ASN A 277 7.91 -16.96 3.22
N ARG A 278 6.59 -16.89 3.06
CA ARG A 278 5.77 -15.67 3.10
C ARG A 278 6.18 -14.62 2.07
N VAL A 279 6.43 -15.06 0.84
CA VAL A 279 6.94 -14.21 -0.24
C VAL A 279 6.04 -14.32 -1.47
N PRO A 280 5.63 -13.21 -2.12
CA PRO A 280 5.00 -13.23 -3.42
C PRO A 280 5.97 -13.79 -4.46
N LEU A 281 5.52 -14.74 -5.28
CA LEU A 281 6.36 -15.40 -6.30
C LEU A 281 6.17 -14.75 -7.67
N PHE A 282 4.94 -14.65 -8.12
CA PHE A 282 4.55 -14.05 -9.40
C PHE A 282 3.08 -13.66 -9.38
N TYR A 283 2.67 -12.93 -10.39
CA TYR A 283 1.29 -12.50 -10.60
C TYR A 283 0.85 -12.77 -12.03
N GLU A 284 -0.45 -12.74 -12.26
CA GLU A 284 -1.11 -12.82 -13.56
C GLU A 284 -2.24 -11.82 -13.65
N GLU A 285 -2.31 -11.11 -14.75
CA GLU A 285 -3.43 -10.27 -15.13
C GLU A 285 -4.21 -10.94 -16.27
N TYR A 286 -5.54 -10.95 -16.18
CA TYR A 286 -6.39 -11.59 -17.18
C TYR A 286 -7.77 -10.93 -17.23
N PRO A 287 -8.51 -11.13 -18.37
CA PRO A 287 -9.80 -10.48 -18.57
C PRO A 287 -10.81 -10.73 -17.45
N GLY A 288 -11.61 -9.70 -17.15
CA GLY A 288 -12.63 -9.76 -16.11
C GLY A 288 -13.71 -10.83 -16.35
N SER A 289 -13.95 -11.21 -17.60
CA SER A 289 -14.88 -12.27 -18.00
C SER A 289 -14.37 -13.69 -17.72
N VAL A 290 -13.04 -13.88 -17.66
CA VAL A 290 -12.40 -15.19 -17.44
C VAL A 290 -12.58 -15.65 -15.99
N THR A 291 -12.95 -16.92 -15.81
CA THR A 291 -13.16 -17.48 -14.47
C THR A 291 -11.85 -17.94 -13.83
N ASP A 292 -11.77 -17.83 -12.50
CA ASP A 292 -10.62 -18.30 -11.71
C ASP A 292 -10.30 -19.78 -11.97
N VAL A 293 -11.33 -20.61 -12.23
CA VAL A 293 -11.17 -22.05 -12.51
C VAL A 293 -10.35 -22.30 -13.76
N SER A 294 -10.67 -21.57 -14.86
CA SER A 294 -9.96 -21.73 -16.14
C SER A 294 -8.55 -21.16 -16.12
N GLN A 295 -8.31 -20.13 -15.30
CA GLN A 295 -6.98 -19.52 -15.16
C GLN A 295 -5.99 -20.38 -14.37
N PHE A 296 -6.46 -21.31 -13.57
CA PHE A 296 -5.62 -22.10 -12.67
C PHE A 296 -4.55 -22.94 -13.39
N THR A 297 -4.85 -23.52 -14.55
CA THR A 297 -3.88 -24.32 -15.32
C THR A 297 -2.68 -23.50 -15.75
N PHE A 298 -2.89 -22.25 -16.19
CA PHE A 298 -1.79 -21.35 -16.56
C PHE A 298 -0.85 -21.05 -15.37
N MET A 299 -1.41 -20.94 -14.17
CA MET A 299 -0.61 -20.77 -12.97
C MET A 299 0.26 -22.01 -12.67
N VAL A 300 -0.30 -23.21 -12.84
CA VAL A 300 0.48 -24.46 -12.67
C VAL A 300 1.60 -24.54 -13.70
N ASP A 301 1.34 -24.16 -14.94
CA ASP A 301 2.36 -24.13 -16.01
C ASP A 301 3.52 -23.18 -15.65
N LYS A 302 3.24 -22.00 -15.13
CA LYS A 302 4.27 -21.08 -14.64
C LYS A 302 5.12 -21.68 -13.50
N VAL A 303 4.47 -22.39 -12.58
CA VAL A 303 5.20 -23.10 -11.51
C VAL A 303 6.16 -24.12 -12.09
N ILE A 304 5.76 -24.82 -13.16
CA ILE A 304 6.59 -25.79 -13.88
C ILE A 304 7.76 -25.07 -14.56
N GLU A 305 7.51 -23.97 -15.27
CA GLU A 305 8.54 -23.17 -15.95
C GLU A 305 9.60 -22.66 -14.99
N TYR A 306 9.19 -22.20 -13.80
CA TYR A 306 10.11 -21.79 -12.73
C TYR A 306 10.83 -22.98 -12.05
N LYS A 307 10.57 -24.22 -12.47
CA LYS A 307 11.26 -25.44 -12.00
C LYS A 307 11.09 -25.73 -10.51
N TYR A 308 10.00 -25.34 -9.90
CA TYR A 308 9.65 -25.75 -8.56
C TYR A 308 9.28 -27.25 -8.53
N LYS A 309 9.92 -28.04 -7.66
CA LYS A 309 9.81 -29.51 -7.68
C LYS A 309 8.85 -30.08 -6.63
N LYS A 310 8.82 -29.48 -5.45
CA LYS A 310 8.08 -30.00 -4.29
C LYS A 310 7.00 -29.03 -3.88
N ILE A 311 5.89 -29.02 -4.62
CA ILE A 311 4.81 -28.05 -4.46
C ILE A 311 3.59 -28.67 -3.82
N GLY A 312 2.98 -27.97 -2.86
CA GLY A 312 1.62 -28.14 -2.43
C GLY A 312 0.82 -26.87 -2.73
N PHE A 313 -0.34 -27.00 -3.39
CA PHE A 313 -1.23 -25.87 -3.62
C PHE A 313 -2.24 -25.73 -2.49
N ILE A 314 -2.48 -24.52 -2.03
CA ILE A 314 -3.56 -24.19 -1.10
C ILE A 314 -4.54 -23.30 -1.87
N LEU A 315 -5.72 -23.85 -2.17
CA LEU A 315 -6.67 -23.25 -3.10
C LEU A 315 -8.00 -22.94 -2.42
N ASP A 316 -8.63 -21.84 -2.86
CA ASP A 316 -10.02 -21.59 -2.48
C ASP A 316 -10.97 -22.56 -3.20
N ARG A 317 -12.16 -22.72 -2.63
CA ARG A 317 -13.24 -23.52 -3.21
C ARG A 317 -13.60 -23.10 -4.64
N GLY A 318 -13.27 -21.87 -5.04
CA GLY A 318 -13.48 -21.34 -6.38
C GLY A 318 -12.71 -22.10 -7.46
N TYR A 319 -11.55 -22.64 -7.11
CA TYR A 319 -10.67 -23.39 -8.04
C TYR A 319 -10.99 -24.88 -8.12
N PHE A 320 -11.99 -25.36 -7.35
CA PHE A 320 -12.35 -26.77 -7.31
C PHE A 320 -13.08 -27.19 -8.59
N SER A 321 -12.43 -27.98 -9.43
CA SER A 321 -13.03 -28.72 -10.55
C SER A 321 -12.32 -30.07 -10.74
N LYS A 322 -12.95 -31.00 -11.42
CA LYS A 322 -12.35 -32.32 -11.71
C LYS A 322 -11.09 -32.13 -12.56
N GLU A 323 -11.15 -31.26 -13.54
CA GLU A 323 -10.08 -30.94 -14.48
C GLU A 323 -8.85 -30.40 -13.72
N ASN A 324 -9.05 -29.41 -12.84
CA ASN A 324 -7.96 -28.82 -12.05
C ASN A 324 -7.31 -29.86 -11.11
N ILE A 325 -8.11 -30.68 -10.44
CA ILE A 325 -7.58 -31.76 -9.57
C ILE A 325 -6.77 -32.76 -10.38
N ARG A 326 -7.27 -33.19 -11.55
CA ARG A 326 -6.52 -34.09 -12.44
C ARG A 326 -5.24 -33.46 -12.96
N TYR A 327 -5.25 -32.17 -13.25
CA TYR A 327 -4.07 -31.45 -13.72
C TYR A 327 -2.97 -31.39 -12.65
N ILE A 328 -3.34 -31.13 -11.40
CA ILE A 328 -2.41 -31.17 -10.24
C ILE A 328 -1.83 -32.58 -10.10
N ASP A 329 -2.66 -33.62 -10.15
CA ASP A 329 -2.24 -35.01 -10.02
C ASP A 329 -1.28 -35.45 -11.13
N ALA A 330 -1.57 -35.08 -12.39
CA ALA A 330 -0.75 -35.39 -13.55
C ALA A 330 0.67 -34.81 -13.42
N ASN A 331 0.79 -33.64 -12.79
CA ASN A 331 2.06 -32.99 -12.51
C ASN A 331 2.70 -33.43 -11.18
N LYS A 332 2.15 -34.43 -10.49
CA LYS A 332 2.66 -34.97 -9.21
C LYS A 332 2.76 -33.92 -8.10
N TYR A 333 1.95 -32.88 -8.15
CA TYR A 333 1.81 -31.89 -7.11
C TYR A 333 0.75 -32.31 -6.10
N THR A 334 0.76 -31.67 -4.94
CA THR A 334 -0.22 -31.91 -3.90
C THR A 334 -1.13 -30.71 -3.71
N PHE A 335 -2.30 -30.94 -3.12
CA PHE A 335 -3.23 -29.86 -2.87
C PHE A 335 -3.93 -29.94 -1.52
N ILE A 336 -4.38 -28.79 -1.07
CA ILE A 336 -5.28 -28.56 0.07
C ILE A 336 -6.38 -27.65 -0.43
N ILE A 337 -7.62 -28.11 -0.46
CA ILE A 337 -8.74 -27.36 -1.03
C ILE A 337 -10.03 -27.57 -0.24
N MET A 338 -10.86 -26.55 -0.12
CA MET A 338 -12.21 -26.70 0.42
C MET A 338 -13.13 -27.26 -0.67
N CYS A 339 -13.87 -28.30 -0.35
CA CYS A 339 -14.76 -28.96 -1.31
C CYS A 339 -15.90 -28.04 -1.75
N LYS A 340 -16.16 -28.01 -3.07
CA LYS A 340 -17.32 -27.40 -3.71
C LYS A 340 -17.95 -28.42 -4.65
N GLY A 341 -19.26 -28.52 -4.65
CA GLY A 341 -19.96 -29.42 -5.61
C GLY A 341 -20.01 -30.91 -5.24
N CYS A 342 -19.26 -31.35 -4.22
CA CYS A 342 -19.29 -32.74 -3.71
C CYS A 342 -20.32 -32.88 -2.58
N LYS A 343 -21.47 -32.19 -2.67
CA LYS A 343 -22.46 -32.11 -1.58
C LYS A 343 -22.89 -33.47 -1.08
N ALA A 344 -23.18 -34.40 -1.98
CA ALA A 344 -23.62 -35.75 -1.63
C ALA A 344 -22.54 -36.53 -0.87
N LEU A 345 -21.31 -36.60 -1.42
CA LEU A 345 -20.18 -37.30 -0.79
C LEU A 345 -19.84 -36.71 0.57
N VAL A 346 -19.66 -35.37 0.65
CA VAL A 346 -19.32 -34.70 1.91
C VAL A 346 -20.44 -34.87 2.94
N SER A 347 -21.73 -34.77 2.52
CA SER A 347 -22.87 -34.99 3.43
C SER A 347 -22.88 -36.40 3.97
N SER A 348 -22.61 -37.43 3.14
CA SER A 348 -22.56 -38.83 3.62
C SER A 348 -21.43 -39.04 4.62
N LEU A 349 -20.23 -38.50 4.35
CA LEU A 349 -19.09 -38.59 5.25
C LEU A 349 -19.32 -37.83 6.58
N VAL A 350 -19.99 -36.68 6.51
CA VAL A 350 -20.36 -35.90 7.71
C VAL A 350 -21.35 -36.73 8.56
N LEU A 351 -22.42 -37.28 7.94
CA LEU A 351 -23.41 -38.05 8.68
C LEU A 351 -22.83 -39.33 9.29
N GLU A 352 -21.88 -39.98 8.60
CA GLU A 352 -21.15 -41.14 9.13
C GLU A 352 -20.32 -40.81 10.37
N LYS A 353 -19.66 -39.66 10.37
CA LYS A 353 -18.75 -39.27 11.45
C LYS A 353 -19.45 -38.44 12.54
N ARG A 354 -20.64 -37.93 12.30
CA ARG A 354 -21.40 -37.12 13.26
C ARG A 354 -21.66 -37.88 14.55
N GLY A 355 -21.51 -37.17 15.70
CA GLY A 355 -21.61 -37.76 17.03
C GLY A 355 -20.34 -38.47 17.52
N THR A 356 -19.31 -38.61 16.66
CA THR A 356 -18.09 -39.35 17.03
C THR A 356 -16.93 -38.49 17.54
N PHE A 357 -16.89 -37.20 17.23
CA PHE A 357 -15.72 -36.34 17.51
C PHE A 357 -16.05 -34.94 18.06
N GLU A 358 -17.27 -34.44 17.94
CA GLU A 358 -17.65 -33.04 18.21
C GLU A 358 -17.48 -32.60 19.66
N THR A 359 -17.44 -33.57 20.60
CA THR A 359 -17.24 -33.32 22.04
C THR A 359 -15.91 -33.85 22.56
N LYS A 360 -15.15 -34.57 21.70
CA LYS A 360 -13.91 -35.20 22.14
C LYS A 360 -12.76 -34.20 22.22
N ARG A 361 -12.09 -34.19 23.36
CA ARG A 361 -10.94 -33.30 23.62
C ARG A 361 -9.79 -33.51 22.65
N GLU A 362 -9.55 -34.75 22.20
CA GLU A 362 -8.52 -35.13 21.22
C GLU A 362 -8.79 -34.57 19.82
N ALA A 363 -10.05 -34.38 19.45
CA ALA A 363 -10.47 -33.80 18.19
C ALA A 363 -10.50 -32.26 18.20
N ALA A 364 -10.31 -31.64 19.38
CA ALA A 364 -10.43 -30.20 19.55
C ALA A 364 -9.20 -29.46 18.99
N ILE A 365 -9.43 -28.58 18.02
CA ILE A 365 -8.44 -27.65 17.45
C ILE A 365 -8.67 -26.27 18.05
N ARG A 366 -8.10 -26.05 19.25
CA ARG A 366 -8.42 -24.91 20.11
C ARG A 366 -8.15 -23.55 19.48
N ALA A 367 -7.06 -23.44 18.70
CA ALA A 367 -6.70 -22.20 18.02
C ALA A 367 -7.81 -21.67 17.09
N TYR A 368 -8.64 -22.57 16.57
CA TYR A 368 -9.73 -22.23 15.63
C TYR A 368 -11.13 -22.47 16.22
N LYS A 369 -11.22 -22.94 17.48
CA LYS A 369 -12.48 -23.24 18.17
C LYS A 369 -13.38 -24.21 17.39
N VAL A 370 -12.76 -25.25 16.82
CA VAL A 370 -13.43 -26.30 16.05
C VAL A 370 -12.97 -27.68 16.51
N TYR A 371 -13.73 -28.69 16.16
CA TYR A 371 -13.36 -30.09 16.27
C TYR A 371 -13.10 -30.64 14.89
N GLY A 372 -12.18 -31.60 14.72
CA GLY A 372 -11.84 -32.13 13.43
C GLY A 372 -11.48 -33.62 13.46
N VAL A 373 -11.89 -34.34 12.42
CA VAL A 373 -11.55 -35.76 12.19
C VAL A 373 -11.14 -35.95 10.75
N THR A 374 -10.26 -36.92 10.50
CA THR A 374 -9.83 -37.29 9.15
C THR A 374 -10.39 -38.65 8.77
N THR A 375 -10.92 -38.76 7.54
CA THR A 375 -11.31 -40.01 6.91
C THR A 375 -10.79 -40.09 5.48
N THR A 376 -10.81 -41.25 4.87
CA THR A 376 -10.39 -41.45 3.48
C THR A 376 -11.59 -41.89 2.64
N ALA A 377 -11.69 -41.33 1.46
CA ALA A 377 -12.69 -41.71 0.47
C ALA A 377 -12.18 -41.43 -0.94
N LYS A 378 -12.76 -42.07 -1.96
CA LYS A 378 -12.55 -41.69 -3.35
C LYS A 378 -13.28 -40.37 -3.61
N LEU A 379 -12.59 -39.42 -4.21
CA LEU A 379 -13.20 -38.12 -4.58
C LEU A 379 -14.08 -38.29 -5.84
N TYR A 380 -13.59 -39.08 -6.78
CA TYR A 380 -14.31 -39.47 -8.00
C TYR A 380 -14.35 -41.00 -8.12
N GLU A 381 -15.32 -41.54 -8.82
CA GLU A 381 -15.50 -43.00 -9.02
C GLU A 381 -14.27 -43.63 -9.70
N ASP A 382 -13.66 -42.88 -10.63
CA ASP A 382 -12.49 -43.29 -11.41
C ASP A 382 -11.14 -43.09 -10.67
N ASP A 383 -11.15 -42.63 -9.41
CA ASP A 383 -9.93 -42.54 -8.62
C ASP A 383 -9.36 -43.89 -8.26
N THR A 384 -8.04 -44.07 -8.47
CA THR A 384 -7.31 -45.27 -8.07
C THR A 384 -7.08 -45.31 -6.55
N GLU A 385 -6.83 -44.13 -5.95
CA GLU A 385 -6.52 -43.99 -4.53
C GLU A 385 -7.53 -43.07 -3.83
N GLY A 386 -7.72 -43.30 -2.53
CA GLY A 386 -8.53 -42.42 -1.70
C GLY A 386 -7.81 -41.11 -1.37
N ARG A 387 -8.60 -40.04 -1.26
CA ARG A 387 -8.16 -38.76 -0.74
C ARG A 387 -8.46 -38.64 0.74
N TYR A 388 -7.80 -37.71 1.42
CA TYR A 388 -8.03 -37.44 2.85
C TYR A 388 -9.06 -36.34 2.98
N PHE A 389 -10.19 -36.68 3.60
CA PHE A 389 -11.28 -35.75 3.93
C PHE A 389 -11.17 -35.38 5.39
N HIS A 390 -10.94 -34.10 5.65
CA HIS A 390 -10.87 -33.53 6.98
C HIS A 390 -12.20 -32.85 7.27
N ILE A 391 -13.00 -33.47 8.12
CA ILE A 391 -14.34 -33.01 8.50
C ILE A 391 -14.19 -32.22 9.78
N TYR A 392 -14.74 -31.00 9.79
CA TYR A 392 -14.71 -30.11 10.92
C TYR A 392 -16.11 -29.75 11.37
N TYR A 393 -16.26 -29.58 12.68
CA TYR A 393 -17.46 -29.09 13.33
C TYR A 393 -17.14 -27.79 14.09
N ASN A 394 -17.94 -26.75 13.86
CA ASN A 394 -17.87 -25.46 14.52
C ASN A 394 -19.20 -25.15 15.22
N PRO A 395 -19.25 -25.14 16.57
CA PRO A 395 -20.49 -24.89 17.32
C PRO A 395 -21.13 -23.53 17.03
N SER A 396 -20.30 -22.46 16.92
CA SER A 396 -20.81 -21.11 16.62
C SER A 396 -21.40 -21.02 15.20
N LYS A 397 -20.77 -21.67 14.25
CA LYS A 397 -21.25 -21.76 12.86
C LYS A 397 -22.55 -22.58 12.80
N GLN A 398 -22.65 -23.67 13.56
CA GLN A 398 -23.86 -24.50 13.63
C GLN A 398 -25.07 -23.70 14.10
N ALA A 399 -24.93 -22.91 15.17
CA ALA A 399 -26.02 -22.09 15.68
C ALA A 399 -26.48 -21.06 14.66
N ALA A 400 -25.54 -20.35 14.00
CA ALA A 400 -25.86 -19.34 13.00
C ALA A 400 -26.48 -19.93 11.72
N GLU A 401 -25.98 -21.08 11.22
CA GLU A 401 -26.52 -21.74 10.03
C GLU A 401 -27.92 -22.32 10.29
N ARG A 402 -28.12 -22.87 11.49
CA ARG A 402 -29.43 -23.38 11.89
C ARG A 402 -30.45 -22.25 11.93
N GLU A 403 -30.16 -21.16 12.63
CA GLU A 403 -31.03 -20.00 12.69
C GLU A 403 -31.36 -19.44 11.29
N HIS A 404 -30.37 -19.33 10.43
CA HIS A 404 -30.57 -18.86 9.05
C HIS A 404 -31.47 -19.80 8.25
N LEU A 405 -31.32 -21.12 8.38
CA LEU A 405 -32.14 -22.10 7.70
C LEU A 405 -33.61 -22.04 8.15
N GLU A 406 -33.83 -22.02 9.47
CA GLU A 406 -35.18 -21.90 10.07
C GLU A 406 -35.86 -20.59 9.62
N GLN A 407 -35.17 -19.46 9.69
CA GLN A 407 -35.69 -18.18 9.18
C GLN A 407 -36.01 -18.22 7.68
N ARG A 408 -35.20 -18.92 6.88
CA ARG A 408 -35.44 -19.04 5.44
C ARG A 408 -36.70 -19.85 5.18
N ILE A 409 -36.87 -20.99 5.84
CA ILE A 409 -38.04 -21.87 5.72
C ILE A 409 -39.31 -21.13 6.11
N GLU A 410 -39.26 -20.42 7.26
CA GLU A 410 -40.38 -19.63 7.75
C GLU A 410 -40.80 -18.50 6.79
N LYS A 411 -39.82 -17.77 6.21
CA LYS A 411 -40.10 -16.75 5.18
C LYS A 411 -40.73 -17.33 3.92
N LEU A 412 -40.30 -18.51 3.47
CA LEU A 412 -40.88 -19.18 2.32
C LEU A 412 -42.33 -19.61 2.62
N ARG A 413 -42.60 -20.15 3.80
CA ARG A 413 -43.93 -20.52 4.28
C ARG A 413 -44.85 -19.30 4.34
N GLN A 414 -44.48 -18.25 5.01
CA GLN A 414 -45.27 -17.00 5.11
C GLN A 414 -45.58 -16.39 3.75
N PHE A 415 -44.66 -16.51 2.78
CA PHE A 415 -44.91 -16.04 1.42
C PHE A 415 -45.97 -16.92 0.73
N MET A 416 -45.85 -18.25 0.83
CA MET A 416 -46.83 -19.20 0.24
C MET A 416 -48.22 -19.04 0.84
N ASP A 417 -48.32 -18.86 2.16
CA ASP A 417 -49.62 -18.70 2.86
C ASP A 417 -50.41 -17.50 2.34
N LYS A 418 -49.71 -16.38 2.00
CA LYS A 418 -50.33 -15.16 1.40
C LYS A 418 -50.84 -15.39 -0.04
N HIS A 419 -50.49 -16.52 -0.66
CA HIS A 419 -50.84 -16.84 -2.04
C HIS A 419 -51.82 -18.01 -2.15
N ILE A 420 -52.35 -18.50 -1.04
CA ILE A 420 -53.40 -19.56 -1.05
C ILE A 420 -54.60 -19.06 -1.84
N GLY A 421 -55.09 -19.89 -2.75
CA GLY A 421 -56.23 -19.59 -3.63
C GLY A 421 -55.87 -18.83 -4.91
N LYS A 422 -54.61 -18.40 -5.11
CA LYS A 422 -54.16 -17.71 -6.31
C LYS A 422 -53.58 -18.69 -7.35
N ASP A 423 -53.57 -18.26 -8.62
CA ASP A 423 -52.87 -18.97 -9.70
C ASP A 423 -51.40 -18.57 -9.65
N GLU A 424 -50.65 -19.16 -8.71
CA GLU A 424 -49.23 -18.92 -8.46
C GLU A 424 -48.45 -20.23 -8.58
N LYS A 425 -47.41 -20.25 -9.40
CA LYS A 425 -46.51 -21.40 -9.56
C LYS A 425 -45.19 -21.15 -8.86
N PHE A 426 -44.94 -21.86 -7.78
CA PHE A 426 -43.70 -21.72 -7.01
C PHE A 426 -42.54 -22.49 -7.66
N GLY A 427 -41.39 -21.83 -7.79
CA GLY A 427 -40.18 -22.35 -8.39
C GLY A 427 -39.45 -23.37 -7.51
N LYS A 428 -38.30 -23.84 -8.00
CA LYS A 428 -37.47 -24.90 -7.37
C LYS A 428 -37.10 -24.60 -5.91
N THR A 429 -36.89 -23.35 -5.55
CA THR A 429 -36.55 -22.94 -4.17
C THR A 429 -37.60 -23.33 -3.15
N TYR A 430 -38.87 -23.28 -3.52
CA TYR A 430 -39.98 -23.73 -2.64
C TYR A 430 -40.13 -25.26 -2.66
N GLN A 431 -40.03 -25.88 -3.82
CA GLN A 431 -40.10 -27.31 -3.99
C GLN A 431 -38.96 -28.07 -3.27
N GLU A 432 -37.85 -27.40 -2.98
CA GLU A 432 -36.75 -27.98 -2.20
C GLU A 432 -37.17 -28.35 -0.79
N TYR A 433 -37.99 -27.51 -0.14
CA TYR A 433 -38.39 -27.66 1.27
C TYR A 433 -39.88 -28.02 1.47
N PHE A 434 -40.71 -27.93 0.43
CA PHE A 434 -42.14 -28.11 0.54
C PHE A 434 -42.70 -28.99 -0.57
N HIS A 435 -43.68 -29.85 -0.20
CA HIS A 435 -44.60 -30.48 -1.13
C HIS A 435 -45.76 -29.54 -1.41
N LEU A 436 -45.90 -29.09 -2.67
CA LEU A 436 -46.86 -28.07 -3.07
C LEU A 436 -48.15 -28.69 -3.53
N HIS A 437 -49.31 -28.22 -3.04
CA HIS A 437 -50.63 -28.69 -3.38
C HIS A 437 -51.39 -27.69 -4.24
N TYR A 438 -51.94 -28.18 -5.35
CA TYR A 438 -52.73 -27.38 -6.28
C TYR A 438 -54.09 -28.04 -6.53
N ASP A 439 -55.14 -27.23 -6.75
CA ASP A 439 -56.42 -27.75 -7.17
C ASP A 439 -56.46 -28.12 -8.69
N ARG A 440 -57.60 -28.65 -9.14
CA ARG A 440 -57.80 -29.05 -10.56
C ARG A 440 -57.70 -27.86 -11.54
N LYS A 441 -57.85 -26.63 -11.05
CA LYS A 441 -57.78 -25.39 -11.84
C LYS A 441 -56.37 -24.76 -11.81
N GLY A 442 -55.44 -25.37 -11.07
CA GLY A 442 -54.05 -24.86 -10.95
C GLY A 442 -53.85 -23.85 -9.83
N HIS A 443 -54.87 -23.54 -9.02
CA HIS A 443 -54.67 -22.59 -7.89
C HIS A 443 -53.98 -23.30 -6.73
N PHE A 444 -53.04 -22.59 -6.11
CA PHE A 444 -52.28 -23.05 -4.95
C PHE A 444 -53.21 -23.23 -3.73
N ARG A 445 -53.14 -24.37 -3.06
CA ARG A 445 -54.00 -24.72 -1.92
C ARG A 445 -53.24 -24.84 -0.60
N GLY A 446 -51.95 -25.03 -0.63
CA GLY A 446 -51.12 -25.18 0.54
C GLY A 446 -49.85 -25.95 0.25
N ALA A 447 -49.01 -26.09 1.28
CA ALA A 447 -47.77 -26.82 1.19
C ALA A 447 -47.45 -27.55 2.50
N ASP A 448 -46.95 -28.78 2.40
CA ASP A 448 -46.40 -29.53 3.53
C ASP A 448 -44.88 -29.50 3.51
N GLU A 449 -44.27 -29.39 4.67
CA GLU A 449 -42.80 -29.37 4.80
C GLU A 449 -42.22 -30.75 4.46
N ARG A 450 -41.12 -30.74 3.74
CA ARG A 450 -40.27 -31.90 3.50
C ARG A 450 -39.33 -32.09 4.69
N THR A 451 -39.90 -32.64 5.79
CA THR A 451 -39.20 -32.80 7.08
C THR A 451 -37.91 -33.60 6.94
N ASP A 452 -37.92 -34.64 6.09
CA ASP A 452 -36.71 -35.43 5.78
C ASP A 452 -35.55 -34.60 5.21
N VAL A 453 -35.83 -33.64 4.34
CA VAL A 453 -34.84 -32.74 3.73
C VAL A 453 -34.38 -31.70 4.76
N ILE A 454 -35.34 -31.09 5.47
CA ILE A 454 -35.07 -30.05 6.47
C ILE A 454 -34.22 -30.62 7.60
N GLU A 455 -34.61 -31.76 8.17
CA GLU A 455 -33.84 -32.40 9.26
C GLU A 455 -32.44 -32.80 8.80
N ARG A 456 -32.30 -33.30 7.57
CA ARG A 456 -30.99 -33.63 7.02
C ARG A 456 -30.10 -32.37 6.89
N GLU A 457 -30.63 -31.25 6.44
CA GLU A 457 -29.86 -29.99 6.36
C GLU A 457 -29.49 -29.43 7.74
N LEU A 458 -30.43 -29.52 8.70
CA LEU A 458 -30.16 -29.14 10.09
C LEU A 458 -29.04 -29.99 10.71
N GLN A 459 -28.97 -31.27 10.37
CA GLN A 459 -27.91 -32.18 10.81
C GLN A 459 -26.53 -31.81 10.24
N LEU A 460 -26.49 -31.16 9.07
CA LEU A 460 -25.25 -30.72 8.43
C LEU A 460 -24.78 -29.35 8.86
N CYS A 461 -25.59 -28.58 9.60
CA CYS A 461 -25.21 -27.26 10.11
C CYS A 461 -23.96 -27.33 10.98
N GLY A 462 -23.05 -26.40 10.79
CA GLY A 462 -21.80 -26.30 11.54
C GLY A 462 -20.63 -27.09 10.95
N TYR A 463 -20.88 -27.97 9.99
CA TYR A 463 -19.84 -28.78 9.38
C TYR A 463 -19.25 -28.10 8.13
N PHE A 464 -17.98 -28.41 7.87
CA PHE A 464 -17.28 -28.10 6.63
C PHE A 464 -16.17 -29.12 6.40
N CYS A 465 -15.70 -29.23 5.15
CA CYS A 465 -14.73 -30.23 4.77
C CYS A 465 -13.60 -29.62 3.95
N ILE A 466 -12.37 -30.02 4.29
CA ILE A 466 -11.15 -29.74 3.52
C ILE A 466 -10.65 -31.08 2.98
N ILE A 467 -10.23 -31.10 1.72
CA ILE A 467 -9.66 -32.29 1.05
C ILE A 467 -8.18 -32.07 0.84
N THR A 468 -7.38 -33.09 1.13
CA THR A 468 -5.96 -33.09 0.80
C THR A 468 -5.57 -34.32 0.01
N SER A 469 -4.62 -34.17 -0.91
CA SER A 469 -4.03 -35.29 -1.65
C SER A 469 -2.97 -36.03 -0.86
N GLU A 470 -2.46 -35.44 0.22
CA GLU A 470 -1.43 -36.03 1.08
C GLU A 470 -1.95 -36.29 2.50
N LYS A 471 -1.32 -37.28 3.14
CA LYS A 471 -1.69 -37.66 4.52
C LYS A 471 -1.29 -36.57 5.50
N MET A 472 -2.28 -36.06 6.24
CA MET A 472 -2.08 -35.16 7.37
C MET A 472 -3.22 -35.28 8.38
N THR A 473 -3.03 -34.76 9.57
CA THR A 473 -4.11 -34.69 10.57
C THR A 473 -5.10 -33.57 10.24
N ALA A 474 -6.30 -33.65 10.76
CA ALA A 474 -7.29 -32.55 10.62
C ALA A 474 -6.72 -31.21 11.15
N SER A 475 -5.96 -31.23 12.24
CA SER A 475 -5.31 -30.04 12.76
C SER A 475 -4.30 -29.44 11.77
N GLN A 476 -3.42 -30.26 11.19
CA GLN A 476 -2.43 -29.82 10.20
C GLN A 476 -3.12 -29.28 8.94
N ALA A 477 -4.11 -29.98 8.41
CA ALA A 477 -4.85 -29.55 7.21
C ALA A 477 -5.53 -28.18 7.42
N LEU A 478 -6.16 -27.96 8.59
CA LEU A 478 -6.80 -26.69 8.90
C LEU A 478 -5.79 -25.56 9.05
N VAL A 479 -4.68 -25.77 9.73
CA VAL A 479 -3.59 -24.78 9.89
C VAL A 479 -3.02 -24.40 8.53
N GLN A 480 -2.81 -25.40 7.66
CA GLN A 480 -2.33 -25.15 6.30
C GLN A 480 -3.36 -24.36 5.49
N TYR A 481 -4.62 -24.78 5.49
CA TYR A 481 -5.68 -24.11 4.75
C TYR A 481 -5.94 -22.67 5.25
N LYS A 482 -5.98 -22.46 6.56
CA LYS A 482 -6.13 -21.14 7.16
C LYS A 482 -4.94 -20.21 6.88
N GLY A 483 -3.76 -20.78 6.61
CA GLY A 483 -2.61 -20.02 6.16
C GLY A 483 -2.81 -19.28 4.82
N ARG A 484 -3.88 -19.56 4.07
CA ARG A 484 -4.32 -18.81 2.89
C ARG A 484 -4.63 -17.34 3.18
N ASP A 485 -4.94 -17.00 4.43
CA ASP A 485 -5.13 -15.60 4.87
C ASP A 485 -3.98 -14.67 4.45
N ILE A 486 -2.82 -15.22 4.10
CA ILE A 486 -1.67 -14.43 3.62
C ILE A 486 -1.99 -13.76 2.29
N SER A 487 -2.67 -14.46 1.36
CA SER A 487 -3.10 -13.90 0.07
C SER A 487 -4.19 -12.84 0.26
N GLU A 488 -5.17 -13.10 1.14
CA GLU A 488 -6.22 -12.12 1.47
C GLU A 488 -5.63 -10.83 2.06
N LYS A 489 -4.62 -10.96 2.93
CA LYS A 489 -3.91 -9.80 3.50
C LYS A 489 -3.09 -9.06 2.47
N LEU A 490 -2.49 -9.79 1.51
CA LEU A 490 -1.74 -9.19 0.42
C LEU A 490 -2.66 -8.35 -0.48
N PHE A 491 -3.83 -8.88 -0.88
CA PHE A 491 -4.82 -8.12 -1.67
C PHE A 491 -5.42 -6.94 -0.91
N ARG A 492 -5.63 -7.07 0.40
CA ARG A 492 -6.01 -5.92 1.21
C ARG A 492 -4.91 -4.86 1.22
N SER A 493 -3.64 -5.29 1.29
CA SER A 493 -2.48 -4.40 1.19
C SER A 493 -2.46 -3.65 -0.12
N ASP A 494 -2.65 -4.36 -1.22
CA ASP A 494 -2.74 -3.84 -2.58
C ASP A 494 -3.86 -2.79 -2.71
N LYS A 495 -5.10 -3.17 -2.47
CA LYS A 495 -6.27 -2.32 -2.67
C LYS A 495 -6.38 -1.13 -1.71
N THR A 496 -5.98 -1.31 -0.45
CA THR A 496 -6.23 -0.31 0.61
C THR A 496 -5.02 0.56 0.88
N PHE A 497 -3.82 -0.03 0.83
CA PHE A 497 -2.60 0.65 1.28
C PHE A 497 -1.59 0.95 0.18
N ILE A 498 -1.77 0.43 -1.03
CA ILE A 498 -1.07 0.88 -2.24
C ILE A 498 -2.01 1.75 -3.08
N GLY A 499 -3.29 1.80 -2.73
CA GLY A 499 -4.31 2.60 -3.43
C GLY A 499 -4.77 1.98 -4.74
N SER A 500 -4.35 0.74 -5.08
CA SER A 500 -4.60 0.16 -6.39
C SER A 500 -5.93 -0.59 -6.52
N ARG A 501 -7.00 -0.05 -5.92
CA ARG A 501 -8.37 -0.51 -6.14
C ARG A 501 -8.83 -0.21 -7.57
N SER A 502 -8.44 0.96 -8.10
CA SER A 502 -8.67 1.40 -9.46
C SER A 502 -7.36 1.83 -10.10
N GLU A 503 -7.09 1.33 -11.31
CA GLU A 503 -5.93 1.74 -12.07
C GLU A 503 -6.22 3.07 -12.81
N ARG A 504 -5.36 4.07 -12.56
CA ARG A 504 -5.50 5.42 -13.14
C ARG A 504 -4.51 5.56 -14.29
N VAL A 505 -4.72 4.79 -15.34
CA VAL A 505 -3.88 4.74 -16.55
C VAL A 505 -4.76 4.60 -17.79
N GLN A 506 -4.25 4.99 -18.96
CA GLN A 506 -5.03 5.12 -20.19
C GLN A 506 -4.76 4.02 -21.23
N SER A 507 -3.77 3.15 -21.04
CA SER A 507 -3.44 2.10 -21.99
C SER A 507 -3.15 0.77 -21.33
N SER A 508 -3.36 -0.34 -22.04
CA SER A 508 -3.02 -1.70 -21.61
C SER A 508 -1.55 -1.82 -21.21
N GLN A 509 -0.65 -1.19 -21.97
CA GLN A 509 0.79 -1.20 -21.68
C GLN A 509 1.11 -0.51 -20.35
N SER A 510 0.61 0.72 -20.15
CA SER A 510 0.84 1.46 -18.90
C SER A 510 0.21 0.76 -17.70
N MET A 511 -0.90 0.05 -17.89
CA MET A 511 -1.55 -0.73 -16.84
C MET A 511 -0.67 -1.90 -16.40
N SER A 512 -0.21 -2.73 -17.34
CA SER A 512 0.68 -3.86 -17.04
C SER A 512 1.98 -3.41 -16.39
N SER A 513 2.55 -2.30 -16.83
CA SER A 513 3.75 -1.70 -16.24
C SER A 513 3.52 -1.23 -14.81
N LYS A 514 2.38 -0.61 -14.54
CA LYS A 514 2.00 -0.14 -13.22
C LYS A 514 1.76 -1.32 -12.26
N ILE A 515 1.02 -2.34 -12.70
CA ILE A 515 0.81 -3.58 -11.93
C ILE A 515 2.16 -4.24 -11.59
N PHE A 516 3.12 -4.21 -12.50
CA PHE A 516 4.46 -4.71 -12.23
C PHE A 516 5.15 -3.92 -11.10
N ILE A 517 5.11 -2.59 -11.13
CA ILE A 517 5.69 -1.74 -10.06
C ILE A 517 4.96 -1.98 -8.74
N GLU A 518 3.63 -2.10 -8.76
CA GLU A 518 2.82 -2.46 -7.59
C GLU A 518 3.19 -3.83 -7.03
N PHE A 519 3.48 -4.81 -7.88
CA PHE A 519 3.95 -6.12 -7.44
C PHE A 519 5.30 -6.03 -6.71
N ILE A 520 6.23 -5.20 -7.18
CA ILE A 520 7.50 -4.93 -6.45
C ILE A 520 7.19 -4.27 -5.10
N ALA A 521 6.30 -3.29 -5.08
CA ALA A 521 5.87 -2.64 -3.83
C ALA A 521 5.23 -3.64 -2.86
N LEU A 522 4.44 -4.60 -3.36
CA LEU A 522 3.86 -5.67 -2.56
C LEU A 522 4.91 -6.61 -1.98
N ILE A 523 5.97 -6.97 -2.72
CA ILE A 523 7.09 -7.75 -2.20
C ILE A 523 7.71 -7.04 -0.99
N VAL A 524 8.04 -5.76 -1.14
CA VAL A 524 8.68 -4.95 -0.10
C VAL A 524 7.74 -4.77 1.09
N ARG A 525 6.51 -4.34 0.87
CA ARG A 525 5.52 -4.09 1.93
C ARG A 525 5.16 -5.35 2.71
N ASN A 526 5.06 -6.49 2.02
CA ASN A 526 4.85 -7.79 2.66
C ASN A 526 6.01 -8.19 3.58
N ARG A 527 7.26 -7.91 3.18
CA ARG A 527 8.42 -8.16 4.05
C ARG A 527 8.41 -7.25 5.27
N ILE A 528 8.11 -5.97 5.10
CA ILE A 528 7.91 -5.02 6.21
C ILE A 528 6.85 -5.56 7.18
N TYR A 529 5.70 -6.00 6.68
CA TYR A 529 4.64 -6.59 7.50
C TYR A 529 5.12 -7.81 8.30
N ASN A 530 5.87 -8.72 7.66
CA ASN A 530 6.34 -9.92 8.32
C ASN A 530 7.36 -9.61 9.43
N LEU A 531 8.31 -8.70 9.18
CA LEU A 531 9.31 -8.28 10.16
C LEU A 531 8.68 -7.61 11.40
N LEU A 532 7.75 -6.68 11.18
CA LEU A 532 7.00 -6.05 12.28
C LEU A 532 6.20 -7.08 13.08
N LYS A 533 5.59 -8.05 12.42
CA LYS A 533 4.82 -9.11 13.07
C LYS A 533 5.70 -10.06 13.88
N GLU A 534 6.86 -10.43 13.36
CA GLU A 534 7.85 -11.27 14.05
C GLU A 534 8.33 -10.57 15.33
N GLN A 535 8.64 -9.28 15.25
CA GLN A 535 9.01 -8.47 16.42
C GLN A 535 7.89 -8.41 17.46
N MET A 536 6.63 -8.22 17.05
CA MET A 536 5.49 -8.24 17.99
C MET A 536 5.35 -9.58 18.71
N ILE A 537 5.62 -10.70 18.03
CA ILE A 537 5.59 -12.03 18.61
C ILE A 537 6.72 -12.17 19.64
N GLN A 538 7.94 -11.73 19.31
CA GLN A 538 9.09 -11.77 20.21
C GLN A 538 8.88 -10.89 21.46
N MET A 539 8.22 -9.76 21.32
CA MET A 539 7.92 -8.85 22.44
C MET A 539 6.73 -9.34 23.28
N GLU A 540 6.03 -10.40 22.87
CA GLU A 540 4.79 -10.89 23.50
C GLU A 540 3.72 -9.80 23.69
N SER A 541 3.80 -8.73 22.90
CA SER A 541 2.98 -7.53 23.03
C SER A 541 2.46 -7.03 21.70
N ARG A 542 1.16 -6.67 21.65
CA ARG A 542 0.53 -6.04 20.49
C ARG A 542 0.59 -4.52 20.62
N GLN A 543 1.58 -3.91 19.99
CA GLN A 543 1.71 -2.47 19.94
C GLN A 543 1.01 -1.91 18.69
N LYS A 544 0.21 -0.84 18.85
CA LYS A 544 -0.57 -0.24 17.76
C LYS A 544 0.33 0.34 16.65
N TYR A 545 1.50 0.84 17.01
CA TYR A 545 2.49 1.40 16.09
C TYR A 545 3.25 0.36 15.26
N MET A 546 3.05 -0.92 15.52
CA MET A 546 3.68 -2.03 14.77
C MET A 546 2.83 -2.55 13.60
N THR A 547 1.78 -1.84 13.21
CA THR A 547 1.13 -2.07 11.90
C THR A 547 1.89 -1.31 10.81
N VAL A 548 1.92 -1.79 9.57
CA VAL A 548 2.69 -1.14 8.50
C VAL A 548 2.33 0.34 8.36
N PRO A 549 1.04 0.75 8.24
CA PRO A 549 0.71 2.17 8.14
C PRO A 549 1.17 3.00 9.34
N ALA A 550 1.04 2.45 10.55
CA ALA A 550 1.42 3.18 11.76
C ALA A 550 2.95 3.26 11.92
N ALA A 551 3.67 2.21 11.53
CA ALA A 551 5.14 2.21 11.56
C ALA A 551 5.71 3.19 10.52
N ILE A 552 5.19 3.21 9.29
CA ILE A 552 5.56 4.20 8.27
C ILE A 552 5.32 5.62 8.80
N ARG A 553 4.11 5.94 9.27
CA ARG A 553 3.79 7.27 9.82
C ARG A 553 4.68 7.69 10.99
N GLU A 554 5.13 6.74 11.80
CA GLU A 554 6.05 7.04 12.91
C GLU A 554 7.47 7.27 12.41
N LEU A 555 7.90 6.53 11.40
CA LEU A 555 9.22 6.71 10.77
C LEU A 555 9.30 7.97 9.91
N GLU A 556 8.19 8.41 9.30
CA GLU A 556 8.11 9.69 8.56
C GLU A 556 8.42 10.93 9.42
N LYS A 557 8.39 10.79 10.74
CA LYS A 557 8.82 11.83 11.67
C LYS A 557 10.34 11.89 11.84
N ILE A 558 11.11 10.96 11.27
CA ILE A 558 12.57 11.03 11.23
C ILE A 558 12.96 11.89 10.04
N GLU A 559 13.30 13.12 10.33
CA GLU A 559 13.55 14.17 9.34
C GLU A 559 14.99 14.66 9.39
N MET A 560 15.49 15.09 8.23
CA MET A 560 16.73 15.83 8.12
C MET A 560 16.45 17.21 7.53
N VAL A 561 17.10 18.23 8.10
CA VAL A 561 16.88 19.64 7.76
C VAL A 561 18.13 20.24 7.16
N ARG A 562 17.98 21.01 6.07
CA ARG A 562 19.06 21.72 5.40
C ARG A 562 19.55 22.90 6.27
N ARG A 563 20.82 22.92 6.52
CA ARG A 563 21.51 24.00 7.23
C ARG A 563 21.93 25.12 6.25
N ASN A 564 22.30 26.28 6.80
CA ASN A 564 22.69 27.45 6.01
C ASN A 564 23.90 27.22 5.08
N ASN A 565 24.72 26.22 5.36
CA ASN A 565 25.82 25.78 4.52
C ASN A 565 25.45 24.77 3.43
N GLY A 566 24.17 24.54 3.19
CA GLY A 566 23.65 23.59 2.20
C GLY A 566 23.65 22.11 2.63
N THR A 567 24.27 21.75 3.75
CA THR A 567 24.28 20.38 4.26
C THR A 567 22.99 20.05 4.98
N TYR A 568 22.57 18.78 4.92
CA TYR A 568 21.43 18.28 5.68
C TYR A 568 21.91 17.57 6.95
N LYS A 569 21.18 17.75 8.06
CA LYS A 569 21.42 17.05 9.32
C LYS A 569 20.11 16.62 9.93
N LEU A 570 20.11 15.52 10.71
CA LEU A 570 18.94 15.10 11.48
C LEU A 570 18.43 16.28 12.31
N ASP A 571 17.10 16.45 12.29
CA ASP A 571 16.44 17.50 13.06
C ASP A 571 16.43 17.18 14.55
N HIS A 572 16.11 15.94 14.91
CA HIS A 572 16.03 15.49 16.30
C HIS A 572 16.51 14.04 16.47
N ALA A 573 16.69 13.62 17.72
CA ALA A 573 17.11 12.26 18.05
C ALA A 573 16.00 11.24 17.80
N VAL A 574 16.39 10.03 17.38
CA VAL A 574 15.46 8.91 17.16
C VAL A 574 14.76 8.53 18.48
N THR A 575 13.44 8.56 18.49
CA THR A 575 12.59 8.28 19.66
C THR A 575 12.61 6.81 20.05
N LYS A 576 12.18 6.49 21.29
CA LYS A 576 12.08 5.11 21.76
C LYS A 576 11.18 4.25 20.87
N THR A 577 10.03 4.77 20.42
CA THR A 577 9.11 4.07 19.51
C THR A 577 9.77 3.77 18.17
N GLN A 578 10.44 4.75 17.59
CA GLN A 578 11.17 4.58 16.33
C GLN A 578 12.29 3.55 16.44
N LYS A 579 13.04 3.53 17.55
CA LYS A 579 14.07 2.51 17.83
C LYS A 579 13.50 1.10 17.85
N VAL A 580 12.32 0.91 18.45
CA VAL A 580 11.63 -0.40 18.46
C VAL A 580 11.20 -0.80 17.03
N ILE A 581 10.68 0.13 16.24
CA ILE A 581 10.33 -0.17 14.85
C ILE A 581 11.60 -0.53 14.05
N LEU A 582 12.65 0.28 14.13
CA LEU A 582 13.91 0.06 13.43
C LEU A 582 14.56 -1.29 13.79
N SER A 583 14.48 -1.70 15.06
CA SER A 583 15.01 -2.98 15.51
C SER A 583 14.38 -4.18 14.81
N SER A 584 13.12 -4.06 14.34
CA SER A 584 12.46 -5.10 13.52
C SER A 584 13.21 -5.39 12.22
N PHE A 585 13.96 -4.42 11.73
CA PHE A 585 14.75 -4.51 10.50
C PHE A 585 16.25 -4.73 10.75
N GLY A 586 16.64 -4.97 12.02
CA GLY A 586 18.04 -5.04 12.40
C GLY A 586 18.77 -3.70 12.33
N LEU A 587 18.01 -2.59 12.34
CA LEU A 587 18.51 -1.22 12.27
C LEU A 587 18.47 -0.54 13.65
N ASN A 588 19.30 0.48 13.81
CA ASN A 588 19.34 1.32 15.00
C ASN A 588 19.58 2.79 14.62
N GLU A 589 19.73 3.65 15.60
CA GLU A 589 19.96 5.09 15.39
C GLU A 589 21.26 5.43 14.64
N THR A 590 22.30 4.60 14.76
CA THR A 590 23.55 4.84 14.01
C THR A 590 23.37 4.63 12.53
N HIS A 591 22.55 3.68 12.11
CA HIS A 591 22.20 3.49 10.69
C HIS A 591 21.43 4.69 10.14
N ILE A 592 20.50 5.25 10.90
CA ILE A 592 19.77 6.48 10.50
C ILE A 592 20.74 7.66 10.34
N SER A 593 21.68 7.84 11.30
CA SER A 593 22.69 8.90 11.21
C SER A 593 23.60 8.73 9.99
N SER A 594 24.08 7.50 9.73
CA SER A 594 24.90 7.20 8.55
C SER A 594 24.13 7.45 7.24
N SER A 595 22.85 7.03 7.16
CA SER A 595 22.01 7.30 5.97
C SER A 595 21.80 8.81 5.78
N ALA A 596 21.57 9.56 6.85
CA ALA A 596 21.43 11.02 6.76
C ALA A 596 22.71 11.70 6.26
N GLU A 597 23.89 11.24 6.69
CA GLU A 597 25.18 11.73 6.21
C GLU A 597 25.38 11.40 4.73
N GLU A 598 25.05 10.18 4.30
CA GLU A 598 25.12 9.75 2.91
C GLU A 598 24.20 10.59 2.02
N TYR A 599 22.93 10.75 2.41
CA TYR A 599 21.99 11.59 1.68
C TYR A 599 22.46 13.05 1.62
N SER A 600 22.98 13.60 2.73
CA SER A 600 23.51 14.94 2.76
C SER A 600 24.68 15.11 1.79
N LYS A 601 25.59 14.14 1.73
CA LYS A 601 26.73 14.15 0.81
C LYS A 601 26.27 14.09 -0.65
N LEU A 602 25.33 13.19 -0.98
CA LEU A 602 24.76 13.09 -2.32
C LEU A 602 24.09 14.42 -2.74
N LEU A 603 23.30 15.02 -1.87
CA LEU A 603 22.58 16.27 -2.15
C LEU A 603 23.51 17.48 -2.25
N SER A 604 24.64 17.51 -1.53
CA SER A 604 25.62 18.61 -1.64
C SER A 604 26.46 18.53 -2.91
N THR A 605 26.66 17.34 -3.45
CA THR A 605 27.40 17.14 -4.71
C THR A 605 26.51 17.29 -5.96
N THR A 606 25.19 17.23 -5.76
CA THR A 606 24.19 17.33 -6.83
C THR A 606 23.41 18.61 -6.63
N GLN A 607 23.68 19.65 -7.45
CA GLN A 607 22.66 20.66 -7.70
C GLN A 607 21.50 19.92 -8.35
N SER A 608 20.41 19.74 -7.61
CA SER A 608 19.22 19.05 -8.12
C SER A 608 18.58 19.92 -9.19
N PHE A 609 18.93 19.67 -10.43
CA PHE A 609 18.22 20.23 -11.56
C PHE A 609 16.93 19.45 -11.74
N ILE A 610 15.81 20.16 -11.83
CA ILE A 610 14.67 19.68 -12.62
C ILE A 610 15.21 19.68 -14.05
N THR A 611 15.53 18.53 -14.59
CA THR A 611 15.72 18.40 -16.03
C THR A 611 14.31 18.46 -16.64
N GLU A 612 13.87 19.68 -16.95
CA GLU A 612 12.97 19.86 -18.08
C GLU A 612 13.79 19.42 -19.29
N GLU A 613 13.61 18.15 -19.72
CA GLU A 613 13.94 17.82 -21.11
C GLU A 613 13.07 18.78 -21.94
N PRO A 614 13.65 19.48 -22.94
CA PRO A 614 12.88 20.35 -23.80
C PRO A 614 11.70 19.53 -24.35
N ASP A 615 10.54 20.13 -24.31
CA ASP A 615 9.32 19.65 -24.95
C ASP A 615 9.66 19.55 -26.45
N ASP A 616 10.11 18.38 -26.91
CA ASP A 616 10.30 18.10 -28.32
C ASP A 616 8.90 18.07 -28.93
N GLY A 617 8.48 19.26 -29.34
CA GLY A 617 7.42 19.63 -30.23
C GLY A 617 6.29 18.62 -30.37
N ALA A 618 5.14 18.95 -29.82
CA ALA A 618 3.88 18.47 -30.36
C ALA A 618 3.89 18.80 -31.87
N GLU A 619 4.08 17.81 -32.72
CA GLU A 619 3.67 17.92 -34.12
C GLU A 619 2.17 18.20 -34.09
N GLU A 620 1.79 19.42 -34.48
CA GLU A 620 0.44 19.77 -34.87
C GLU A 620 0.00 18.75 -35.91
N ILE A 621 -0.91 17.88 -35.55
CA ILE A 621 -1.66 17.06 -36.50
C ILE A 621 -2.79 17.95 -36.98
N ASP A 622 -2.65 18.47 -38.24
CA ASP A 622 -3.74 19.04 -39.06
C ASP A 622 -4.88 18.02 -39.27
#